data_b16d9cd6af42c36419e8d5d08257b67f
#
_entry.id   b16d9cd6af42c36419e8d5d08257b67f
#
_cell.length_a   1.000
_cell.length_b   1.000
_cell.length_c   1.000
_cell.angle_alpha   90.00
_cell.angle_beta   90.00
_cell.angle_gamma   90.00
#
_symmetry.space_group_name_H-M   'P 1'
#
loop_
_entity.id
_entity.type
_entity.pdbx_description
1 polymer ?
#
loop_
_entity_poly.entity_id
_entity_poly.type
_entity_poly.pdbx_seq_one_letter_code
_entity_poly.pdbx_strand_id
1 'polypeptide(L)'
;QIMRDLEIPPEPETRIDPTSAQPDNFTALLDLNRQVDLLLERHFAPSDVYMEITLAIDYAARLLARYPEAIRIPEEPPFEPNKQPSDVYQRLIACLRSIAHIAQILGFTVLDIDTRQTDMTQLTPGDVYMVASLVVSQLNHLYKQLGDNKPVAPAFYPGRKFPAHSYQRAGILQAQLQQLERFIAAAPTAPGEAKHDSTTPER
;
A
#
# COMPACT_ATOMS: atom_id res chain seq x y z
N GLN A 1 -1.63 -12.06 30.45
CA GLN A 1 -2.46 -11.55 31.55
C GLN A 1 -3.74 -10.90 31.01
N ILE A 2 -3.65 -9.99 30.07
CA ILE A 2 -4.80 -9.30 29.44
C ILE A 2 -5.84 -10.28 28.83
N MET A 3 -5.39 -11.35 28.14
CA MET A 3 -6.29 -12.37 27.59
C MET A 3 -7.05 -13.16 28.67
N ARG A 4 -6.45 -13.33 29.83
CA ARG A 4 -7.10 -14.01 30.96
C ARG A 4 -8.20 -13.15 31.60
N ASP A 5 -7.97 -11.84 31.66
CA ASP A 5 -8.92 -10.86 32.22
C ASP A 5 -10.13 -10.63 31.30
N LEU A 6 -9.99 -10.98 29.99
CA LEU A 6 -11.06 -10.90 28.99
C LEU A 6 -11.75 -12.25 28.72
N GLU A 7 -11.47 -13.30 29.53
CA GLU A 7 -12.00 -14.68 29.33
C GLU A 7 -11.70 -15.27 27.93
N ILE A 8 -10.67 -14.77 27.26
CA ILE A 8 -10.23 -15.28 25.95
C ILE A 8 -9.44 -16.57 26.19
N PRO A 9 -9.87 -17.72 25.65
CA PRO A 9 -9.11 -18.96 25.80
C PRO A 9 -7.71 -18.79 25.20
N PRO A 10 -6.65 -19.23 25.91
CA PRO A 10 -5.31 -19.17 25.36
C PRO A 10 -5.23 -20.04 24.10
N GLU A 11 -4.81 -19.44 23.00
CA GLU A 11 -4.44 -20.23 21.83
C GLU A 11 -3.28 -21.17 22.19
N PRO A 12 -3.27 -22.40 21.64
CA PRO A 12 -2.16 -23.31 21.84
C PRO A 12 -0.89 -22.63 21.38
N GLU A 13 0.12 -22.57 22.26
CA GLU A 13 1.45 -22.07 21.91
C GLU A 13 1.94 -22.81 20.67
N THR A 14 1.89 -22.16 19.52
CA THR A 14 2.44 -22.67 18.27
C THR A 14 3.95 -22.73 18.47
N ARG A 15 4.51 -23.89 18.81
CA ARG A 15 5.95 -24.11 18.75
C ARG A 15 6.38 -23.86 17.32
N ILE A 16 7.08 -22.75 17.12
CA ILE A 16 7.71 -22.45 15.83
C ILE A 16 8.78 -23.51 15.60
N ASP A 17 8.49 -24.47 14.75
CA ASP A 17 9.49 -25.41 14.26
C ASP A 17 10.39 -24.64 13.28
N PRO A 18 11.68 -24.44 13.59
CA PRO A 18 12.58 -23.68 12.71
C PRO A 18 12.83 -24.34 11.35
N THR A 19 12.34 -25.57 11.17
CA THR A 19 12.39 -26.29 9.88
C THR A 19 11.08 -26.22 9.08
N SER A 20 9.99 -25.71 9.66
CA SER A 20 8.77 -25.44 8.91
C SER A 20 8.98 -24.22 8.01
N ALA A 21 8.50 -24.28 6.78
CA ALA A 21 8.48 -23.12 5.89
C ALA A 21 7.98 -21.92 6.67
N GLN A 22 8.77 -20.85 6.72
CA GLN A 22 8.39 -19.63 7.45
C GLN A 22 6.98 -19.24 7.00
N PRO A 23 6.02 -19.09 7.92
CA PRO A 23 4.71 -18.59 7.57
C PRO A 23 4.93 -17.27 6.84
N ASP A 24 4.25 -17.09 5.72
CA ASP A 24 4.30 -15.86 4.97
C ASP A 24 4.06 -14.71 5.96
N ASN A 25 5.08 -13.87 6.18
CA ASN A 25 5.05 -12.80 7.15
C ASN A 25 3.84 -11.88 6.94
N PHE A 26 3.36 -11.79 5.70
CA PHE A 26 2.19 -11.00 5.35
C PHE A 26 0.89 -11.64 5.85
N THR A 27 0.72 -12.96 5.68
CA THR A 27 -0.43 -13.69 6.21
C THR A 27 -0.47 -13.63 7.74
N ALA A 28 0.69 -13.79 8.39
CA ALA A 28 0.79 -13.64 9.84
C ALA A 28 0.43 -12.21 10.30
N LEU A 29 0.82 -11.18 9.53
CA LEU A 29 0.45 -9.79 9.81
C LEU A 29 -1.06 -9.55 9.62
N LEU A 30 -1.68 -10.15 8.61
CA LEU A 30 -3.13 -10.10 8.42
C LEU A 30 -3.87 -10.70 9.62
N ASP A 31 -3.45 -11.88 10.07
CA ASP A 31 -4.09 -12.56 11.20
C ASP A 31 -3.89 -11.78 12.50
N LEU A 32 -2.70 -11.24 12.75
CA LEU A 32 -2.46 -10.36 13.88
C LEU A 32 -3.35 -9.12 13.84
N ASN A 33 -3.48 -8.49 12.69
CA ASN A 33 -4.34 -7.31 12.54
C ASN A 33 -5.81 -7.64 12.80
N ARG A 34 -6.30 -8.80 12.33
CA ARG A 34 -7.67 -9.27 12.64
C ARG A 34 -7.88 -9.45 14.15
N GLN A 35 -6.91 -10.02 14.85
CA GLN A 35 -7.00 -10.19 16.32
C GLN A 35 -7.02 -8.83 17.03
N VAL A 36 -6.20 -7.88 16.58
CA VAL A 36 -6.19 -6.51 17.14
C VAL A 36 -7.51 -5.80 16.87
N ASP A 37 -8.10 -5.93 15.68
CA ASP A 37 -9.38 -5.33 15.35
C ASP A 37 -10.52 -5.90 16.20
N LEU A 38 -10.51 -7.22 16.47
CA LEU A 38 -11.45 -7.86 17.38
C LEU A 38 -11.32 -7.34 18.82
N LEU A 39 -10.08 -7.16 19.30
CA LEU A 39 -9.81 -6.62 20.64
C LEU A 39 -10.24 -5.16 20.78
N LEU A 40 -10.16 -4.39 19.71
CA LEU A 40 -10.53 -2.97 19.68
C LEU A 40 -12.00 -2.76 19.28
N GLU A 41 -12.76 -3.83 19.05
CA GLU A 41 -14.13 -3.78 18.50
C GLU A 41 -14.24 -2.90 17.22
N ARG A 42 -13.15 -2.84 16.45
CA ARG A 42 -13.10 -2.05 15.22
C ARG A 42 -13.74 -2.80 14.07
N HIS A 43 -14.74 -2.20 13.48
CA HIS A 43 -15.40 -2.69 12.27
C HIS A 43 -15.12 -1.75 11.12
N PHE A 44 -14.25 -2.18 10.19
CA PHE A 44 -14.00 -1.41 8.97
C PHE A 44 -15.13 -1.59 7.97
N ALA A 45 -15.55 -0.49 7.37
CA ALA A 45 -16.54 -0.45 6.31
C ALA A 45 -15.88 -0.17 4.93
N PRO A 46 -16.55 -0.50 3.83
CA PRO A 46 -16.06 -0.10 2.50
C PRO A 46 -15.84 1.42 2.33
N SER A 47 -16.51 2.24 3.14
CA SER A 47 -16.30 3.69 3.19
C SER A 47 -14.92 4.07 3.72
N ASP A 48 -14.39 3.32 4.69
CA ASP A 48 -13.05 3.56 5.26
C ASP A 48 -11.98 3.20 4.23
N VAL A 49 -12.15 2.07 3.53
CA VAL A 49 -11.30 1.69 2.40
C VAL A 49 -11.30 2.76 1.31
N TYR A 50 -12.47 3.30 0.98
CA TYR A 50 -12.60 4.36 -0.02
C TYR A 50 -11.84 5.63 0.40
N MET A 51 -11.85 5.97 1.68
CA MET A 51 -11.09 7.12 2.22
C MET A 51 -9.59 6.91 2.11
N GLU A 52 -9.08 5.74 2.47
CA GLU A 52 -7.66 5.39 2.33
C GLU A 52 -7.20 5.45 0.87
N ILE A 53 -7.98 4.89 -0.05
CA ILE A 53 -7.67 4.97 -1.48
C ILE A 53 -7.67 6.42 -1.97
N THR A 54 -8.58 7.27 -1.46
CA THR A 54 -8.63 8.69 -1.80
C THR A 54 -7.36 9.41 -1.33
N LEU A 55 -6.88 9.08 -0.13
CA LEU A 55 -5.62 9.61 0.39
C LEU A 55 -4.42 9.15 -0.45
N ALA A 56 -4.40 7.87 -0.88
CA ALA A 56 -3.38 7.34 -1.78
C ALA A 56 -3.35 8.09 -3.13
N ILE A 57 -4.53 8.38 -3.70
CA ILE A 57 -4.66 9.17 -4.94
C ILE A 57 -4.05 10.56 -4.78
N ASP A 58 -4.23 11.20 -3.61
CA ASP A 58 -3.68 12.53 -3.36
C ASP A 58 -2.14 12.51 -3.28
N TYR A 59 -1.56 11.48 -2.64
CA TYR A 59 -0.11 11.26 -2.67
C TYR A 59 0.40 11.04 -4.10
N ALA A 60 -0.25 10.18 -4.87
CA ALA A 60 0.14 9.89 -6.25
C ALA A 60 0.01 11.13 -7.15
N ALA A 61 -1.04 11.94 -6.98
CA ALA A 61 -1.24 13.20 -7.69
C ALA A 61 -0.12 14.22 -7.41
N ARG A 62 0.37 14.26 -6.15
CA ARG A 62 1.49 15.13 -5.77
C ARG A 62 2.82 14.64 -6.36
N LEU A 63 3.03 13.33 -6.41
CA LEU A 63 4.19 12.76 -7.11
C LEU A 63 4.16 13.08 -8.61
N LEU A 64 3.01 12.95 -9.25
CA LEU A 64 2.80 13.30 -10.65
C LEU A 64 2.95 14.82 -10.92
N ALA A 65 2.71 15.67 -9.93
CA ALA A 65 2.88 17.12 -10.07
C ALA A 65 4.31 17.56 -10.42
N ARG A 66 5.29 16.66 -10.28
CA ARG A 66 6.69 16.87 -10.69
C ARG A 66 6.88 16.79 -12.21
N TYR A 67 5.90 16.25 -12.92
CA TYR A 67 5.93 16.05 -14.37
C TYR A 67 4.87 16.96 -15.02
N PRO A 68 5.27 18.01 -15.77
CA PRO A 68 4.34 18.99 -16.33
C PRO A 68 3.27 18.40 -17.24
N GLU A 69 3.59 17.32 -17.96
CA GLU A 69 2.69 16.64 -18.89
C GLU A 69 1.79 15.59 -18.23
N ALA A 70 1.94 15.38 -16.90
CA ALA A 70 1.18 14.36 -16.20
C ALA A 70 -0.27 14.78 -15.94
N ILE A 71 -1.18 13.86 -16.18
CA ILE A 71 -2.58 13.98 -15.75
C ILE A 71 -2.65 13.56 -14.29
N ARG A 72 -2.69 14.54 -13.38
CA ARG A 72 -2.64 14.29 -11.93
C ARG A 72 -3.82 13.45 -11.43
N ILE A 73 -5.00 13.70 -11.95
CA ILE A 73 -6.22 12.95 -11.65
C ILE A 73 -6.77 12.43 -12.99
N PRO A 74 -6.49 11.18 -13.35
CA PRO A 74 -7.07 10.55 -14.54
C PRO A 74 -8.60 10.46 -14.47
N GLU A 75 -9.22 10.28 -15.62
CA GLU A 75 -10.66 10.03 -15.70
C GLU A 75 -11.04 8.78 -14.91
N GLU A 76 -12.17 8.86 -14.24
CA GLU A 76 -12.69 7.75 -13.44
C GLU A 76 -13.09 6.58 -14.35
N PRO A 77 -12.62 5.36 -14.08
CA PRO A 77 -13.00 4.20 -14.90
C PRO A 77 -14.50 3.89 -14.77
N PRO A 78 -15.10 3.17 -15.73
CA PRO A 78 -16.49 2.78 -15.67
C PRO A 78 -16.85 2.11 -14.34
N PHE A 79 -18.06 2.41 -13.84
CA PHE A 79 -18.55 1.80 -12.62
C PHE A 79 -18.99 0.35 -12.86
N GLU A 80 -18.47 -0.58 -12.06
CA GLU A 80 -18.78 -2.00 -12.10
C GLU A 80 -19.50 -2.42 -10.82
N PRO A 81 -20.84 -2.63 -10.81
CA PRO A 81 -21.64 -2.71 -9.59
C PRO A 81 -21.43 -3.95 -8.74
N ASN A 82 -20.95 -5.06 -9.31
CA ASN A 82 -20.90 -6.36 -8.62
C ASN A 82 -19.52 -6.71 -8.04
N LYS A 83 -18.68 -5.71 -7.80
CA LYS A 83 -17.33 -5.93 -7.23
C LYS A 83 -17.40 -6.32 -5.76
N GLN A 84 -16.57 -7.29 -5.40
CA GLN A 84 -16.41 -7.83 -4.06
C GLN A 84 -15.15 -7.27 -3.37
N PRO A 85 -15.00 -7.44 -2.06
CA PRO A 85 -13.77 -7.05 -1.35
C PRO A 85 -12.50 -7.65 -1.98
N SER A 86 -12.56 -8.90 -2.46
CA SER A 86 -11.44 -9.57 -3.14
C SER A 86 -10.99 -8.87 -4.43
N ASP A 87 -11.92 -8.29 -5.20
CA ASP A 87 -11.57 -7.52 -6.40
C ASP A 87 -10.81 -6.24 -6.05
N VAL A 88 -11.24 -5.56 -4.98
CA VAL A 88 -10.57 -4.35 -4.48
C VAL A 88 -9.18 -4.71 -3.97
N TYR A 89 -9.07 -5.77 -3.18
CA TYR A 89 -7.82 -6.30 -2.65
C TYR A 89 -6.81 -6.57 -3.78
N GLN A 90 -7.20 -7.34 -4.80
CA GLN A 90 -6.32 -7.66 -5.94
C GLN A 90 -5.83 -6.41 -6.68
N ARG A 91 -6.71 -5.41 -6.87
CA ARG A 91 -6.34 -4.14 -7.50
C ARG A 91 -5.36 -3.35 -6.63
N LEU A 92 -5.52 -3.33 -5.32
CA LEU A 92 -4.59 -2.68 -4.40
C LEU A 92 -3.23 -3.39 -4.35
N ILE A 93 -3.21 -4.72 -4.40
CA ILE A 93 -1.96 -5.49 -4.53
C ILE A 93 -1.24 -5.16 -5.84
N ALA A 94 -1.97 -4.98 -6.94
CA ALA A 94 -1.35 -4.50 -8.18
C ALA A 94 -0.75 -3.09 -8.03
N CYS A 95 -1.42 -2.20 -7.30
CA CYS A 95 -0.87 -0.87 -6.97
C CYS A 95 0.41 -0.97 -6.13
N LEU A 96 0.46 -1.84 -5.12
CA LEU A 96 1.68 -2.06 -4.31
C LEU A 96 2.84 -2.57 -5.16
N ARG A 97 2.60 -3.48 -6.10
CA ARG A 97 3.63 -3.95 -7.03
C ARG A 97 4.16 -2.82 -7.91
N SER A 98 3.29 -1.96 -8.42
CA SER A 98 3.71 -0.76 -9.17
C SER A 98 4.55 0.19 -8.31
N ILE A 99 4.16 0.42 -7.05
CA ILE A 99 4.94 1.25 -6.11
C ILE A 99 6.32 0.61 -5.85
N ALA A 100 6.38 -0.70 -5.64
CA ALA A 100 7.63 -1.41 -5.44
C ALA A 100 8.56 -1.30 -6.66
N HIS A 101 8.02 -1.42 -7.86
CA HIS A 101 8.79 -1.25 -9.10
C HIS A 101 9.29 0.19 -9.28
N ILE A 102 8.45 1.19 -9.02
CA ILE A 102 8.84 2.60 -9.01
C ILE A 102 9.98 2.85 -8.02
N ALA A 103 9.85 2.36 -6.80
CA ALA A 103 10.89 2.51 -5.79
C ALA A 103 12.21 1.84 -6.19
N GLN A 104 12.13 0.66 -6.80
CA GLN A 104 13.31 -0.05 -7.32
C GLN A 104 14.04 0.78 -8.40
N ILE A 105 13.31 1.37 -9.34
CA ILE A 105 13.92 2.24 -10.38
C ILE A 105 14.62 3.45 -9.73
N LEU A 106 14.04 3.99 -8.66
CA LEU A 106 14.58 5.12 -7.91
C LEU A 106 15.69 4.75 -6.91
N GLY A 107 15.99 3.45 -6.74
CA GLY A 107 16.98 2.95 -5.78
C GLY A 107 16.51 2.98 -4.33
N PHE A 108 15.23 3.04 -4.06
CA PHE A 108 14.66 3.01 -2.71
C PHE A 108 14.24 1.60 -2.30
N THR A 109 14.35 1.33 -1.00
CA THR A 109 13.85 0.08 -0.43
C THR A 109 12.40 0.26 0.00
N VAL A 110 11.52 -0.64 -0.44
CA VAL A 110 10.13 -0.74 -0.02
C VAL A 110 9.80 -2.16 0.40
N LEU A 111 8.68 -2.32 1.10
CA LEU A 111 8.23 -3.63 1.54
C LEU A 111 7.79 -4.45 0.31
N ASP A 112 8.38 -5.63 0.16
CA ASP A 112 7.91 -6.66 -0.78
C ASP A 112 6.89 -7.56 -0.08
N ILE A 113 5.77 -7.80 -0.75
CA ILE A 113 4.64 -8.53 -0.17
C ILE A 113 4.38 -9.79 -0.98
N ASP A 114 4.53 -10.94 -0.33
CA ASP A 114 4.10 -12.21 -0.88
C ASP A 114 2.62 -12.48 -0.55
N THR A 115 1.77 -12.41 -1.56
CA THR A 115 0.32 -12.63 -1.42
C THR A 115 -0.14 -14.01 -1.89
N ARG A 116 0.78 -14.93 -2.16
CA ARG A 116 0.46 -16.24 -2.77
C ARG A 116 -0.38 -17.13 -1.88
N GLN A 117 -0.31 -16.96 -0.57
CA GLN A 117 -1.02 -17.80 0.41
C GLN A 117 -2.33 -17.17 0.93
N THR A 118 -2.70 -15.98 0.44
CA THR A 118 -3.91 -15.31 0.92
C THR A 118 -5.17 -15.99 0.38
N ASP A 119 -6.04 -16.44 1.27
CA ASP A 119 -7.35 -16.99 0.89
C ASP A 119 -8.29 -15.86 0.47
N MET A 120 -8.51 -15.74 -0.82
CA MET A 120 -9.36 -14.69 -1.41
C MET A 120 -10.84 -14.82 -1.06
N THR A 121 -11.28 -16.01 -0.58
CA THR A 121 -12.70 -16.26 -0.24
C THR A 121 -13.07 -15.74 1.14
N GLN A 122 -12.10 -15.53 2.02
CA GLN A 122 -12.26 -15.13 3.41
C GLN A 122 -11.93 -13.64 3.67
N LEU A 123 -11.69 -12.87 2.60
CA LEU A 123 -11.31 -11.47 2.74
C LEU A 123 -12.43 -10.61 3.32
N THR A 124 -12.11 -9.92 4.39
CA THR A 124 -12.99 -8.97 5.08
C THR A 124 -12.71 -7.53 4.61
N PRO A 125 -13.60 -6.57 4.87
CA PRO A 125 -13.31 -5.15 4.66
C PRO A 125 -12.08 -4.66 5.44
N GLY A 126 -11.80 -5.24 6.61
CA GLY A 126 -10.58 -4.95 7.41
C GLY A 126 -9.30 -5.33 6.69
N ASP A 127 -9.25 -6.50 6.04
CA ASP A 127 -8.10 -6.93 5.25
C ASP A 127 -7.83 -5.98 4.08
N VAL A 128 -8.90 -5.54 3.40
CA VAL A 128 -8.80 -4.58 2.31
C VAL A 128 -8.34 -3.22 2.81
N TYR A 129 -8.85 -2.79 3.98
CA TYR A 129 -8.42 -1.55 4.63
C TYR A 129 -6.92 -1.58 4.97
N MET A 130 -6.44 -2.69 5.53
CA MET A 130 -5.03 -2.84 5.85
C MET A 130 -4.14 -2.70 4.61
N VAL A 131 -4.51 -3.33 3.50
CA VAL A 131 -3.75 -3.18 2.24
C VAL A 131 -3.83 -1.75 1.70
N ALA A 132 -4.99 -1.08 1.81
CA ALA A 132 -5.13 0.32 1.42
C ALA A 132 -4.24 1.24 2.26
N SER A 133 -4.20 1.04 3.58
CA SER A 133 -3.32 1.79 4.50
C SER A 133 -1.84 1.54 4.21
N LEU A 134 -1.48 0.32 3.81
CA LEU A 134 -0.12 0.01 3.38
C LEU A 134 0.24 0.74 2.09
N VAL A 135 -0.66 0.80 1.11
CA VAL A 135 -0.47 1.61 -0.12
C VAL A 135 -0.21 3.07 0.24
N VAL A 136 -1.00 3.65 1.14
CA VAL A 136 -0.80 5.03 1.64
C VAL A 136 0.56 5.19 2.29
N SER A 137 0.95 4.25 3.16
CA SER A 137 2.24 4.27 3.85
C SER A 137 3.42 4.25 2.88
N GLN A 138 3.38 3.36 1.87
CA GLN A 138 4.44 3.26 0.86
C GLN A 138 4.51 4.52 -0.02
N LEU A 139 3.39 5.07 -0.44
CA LEU A 139 3.35 6.32 -1.19
C LEU A 139 3.86 7.52 -0.36
N ASN A 140 3.50 7.60 0.92
CA ASN A 140 4.03 8.61 1.83
C ASN A 140 5.55 8.47 2.01
N HIS A 141 6.04 7.22 2.13
CA HIS A 141 7.48 6.97 2.19
C HIS A 141 8.18 7.47 0.93
N LEU A 142 7.69 7.07 -0.25
CA LEU A 142 8.22 7.50 -1.55
C LEU A 142 8.19 9.02 -1.71
N TYR A 143 7.09 9.66 -1.29
CA TYR A 143 6.92 11.11 -1.32
C TYR A 143 7.97 11.84 -0.49
N LYS A 144 8.25 11.33 0.73
CA LYS A 144 9.29 11.87 1.62
C LYS A 144 10.70 11.64 1.08
N GLN A 145 10.99 10.46 0.55
CA GLN A 145 12.31 10.15 -0.05
C GLN A 145 12.63 11.07 -1.23
N LEU A 146 11.62 11.52 -1.94
CA LEU A 146 11.77 12.50 -3.02
C LEU A 146 11.86 13.96 -2.55
N GLY A 147 11.97 14.21 -1.24
CA GLY A 147 12.22 15.52 -0.65
C GLY A 147 10.99 16.35 -0.37
N ASP A 148 9.80 15.78 -0.46
CA ASP A 148 8.54 16.45 -0.14
C ASP A 148 8.07 16.09 1.28
N ASN A 149 7.78 17.11 2.10
CA ASN A 149 7.36 16.92 3.49
C ASN A 149 6.01 17.57 3.82
N LYS A 150 5.30 18.09 2.82
CA LYS A 150 4.00 18.73 3.07
C LYS A 150 2.96 17.66 3.40
N PRO A 151 2.29 17.76 4.57
CA PRO A 151 1.28 16.78 4.93
C PRO A 151 0.13 16.81 3.91
N VAL A 152 -0.39 15.63 3.60
CA VAL A 152 -1.60 15.46 2.82
C VAL A 152 -2.79 15.59 3.79
N ALA A 153 -3.81 16.34 3.40
CA ALA A 153 -5.00 16.48 4.23
C ALA A 153 -5.76 15.15 4.29
N PRO A 154 -6.32 14.78 5.45
CA PRO A 154 -7.14 13.58 5.55
C PRO A 154 -8.36 13.69 4.64
N ALA A 155 -8.77 12.57 4.05
CA ALA A 155 -9.97 12.52 3.24
C ALA A 155 -11.23 12.70 4.12
N PHE A 156 -12.20 13.45 3.60
CA PHE A 156 -13.51 13.59 4.27
C PHE A 156 -14.31 12.29 4.15
N TYR A 157 -15.13 11.99 5.17
CA TYR A 157 -16.03 10.86 5.12
C TYR A 157 -17.01 10.99 3.93
N PRO A 158 -17.01 10.03 2.99
CA PRO A 158 -17.71 10.16 1.72
C PRO A 158 -19.19 9.70 1.78
N GLY A 159 -19.71 9.42 2.97
CA GLY A 159 -20.97 8.70 3.15
C GLY A 159 -20.82 7.20 2.86
N ARG A 160 -21.94 6.48 2.81
CA ARG A 160 -21.96 5.03 2.61
C ARG A 160 -21.40 4.64 1.24
N LYS A 161 -20.38 3.80 1.22
CA LYS A 161 -19.78 3.23 0.01
C LYS A 161 -19.90 1.70 0.01
N PHE A 162 -19.82 1.12 -1.19
CA PHE A 162 -19.78 -0.31 -1.44
C PHE A 162 -18.44 -0.69 -2.06
N PRO A 163 -18.04 -1.97 -2.07
CA PRO A 163 -16.76 -2.40 -2.67
C PRO A 163 -16.58 -1.92 -4.12
N ALA A 164 -17.66 -1.86 -4.90
CA ALA A 164 -17.62 -1.36 -6.28
C ALA A 164 -17.11 0.10 -6.39
N HIS A 165 -17.45 0.97 -5.44
CA HIS A 165 -16.95 2.35 -5.42
C HIS A 165 -15.45 2.39 -5.08
N SER A 166 -15.01 1.57 -4.11
CA SER A 166 -13.59 1.45 -3.76
C SER A 166 -12.79 0.85 -4.91
N TYR A 167 -13.36 -0.13 -5.63
CA TYR A 167 -12.77 -0.71 -6.83
C TYR A 167 -12.58 0.33 -7.94
N GLN A 168 -13.60 1.12 -8.25
CA GLN A 168 -13.54 2.21 -9.22
C GLN A 168 -12.48 3.23 -8.81
N ARG A 169 -12.48 3.64 -7.53
CA ARG A 169 -11.52 4.59 -6.98
C ARG A 169 -10.07 4.10 -7.08
N ALA A 170 -9.83 2.82 -6.78
CA ALA A 170 -8.52 2.18 -6.93
C ALA A 170 -8.04 2.14 -8.40
N GLY A 171 -8.97 2.18 -9.36
CA GLY A 171 -8.64 2.28 -10.78
C GLY A 171 -8.00 3.62 -11.16
N ILE A 172 -8.42 4.73 -10.53
CA ILE A 172 -7.76 6.03 -10.69
C ILE A 172 -6.32 5.95 -10.18
N LEU A 173 -6.12 5.41 -8.97
CA LEU A 173 -4.80 5.22 -8.39
C LEU A 173 -3.90 4.36 -9.29
N GLN A 174 -4.43 3.26 -9.80
CA GLN A 174 -3.70 2.38 -10.72
C GLN A 174 -3.24 3.12 -11.99
N ALA A 175 -4.10 3.94 -12.58
CA ALA A 175 -3.75 4.76 -13.74
C ALA A 175 -2.68 5.82 -13.41
N GLN A 176 -2.75 6.44 -12.22
CA GLN A 176 -1.73 7.36 -11.73
C GLN A 176 -0.36 6.68 -11.58
N LEU A 177 -0.33 5.50 -10.97
CA LEU A 177 0.92 4.75 -10.76
C LEU A 177 1.54 4.30 -12.07
N GLN A 178 0.73 3.80 -13.02
CA GLN A 178 1.20 3.46 -14.36
C GLN A 178 1.79 4.66 -15.11
N GLN A 179 1.21 5.83 -14.92
CA GLN A 179 1.72 7.07 -15.51
C GLN A 179 3.03 7.50 -14.85
N LEU A 180 3.09 7.45 -13.51
CA LEU A 180 4.27 7.79 -12.73
C LEU A 180 5.45 6.87 -13.10
N GLU A 181 5.21 5.57 -13.21
CA GLU A 181 6.20 4.58 -13.61
C GLU A 181 6.79 4.89 -14.99
N ARG A 182 5.95 5.25 -15.96
CA ARG A 182 6.41 5.66 -17.31
C ARG A 182 7.29 6.90 -17.26
N PHE A 183 6.93 7.92 -16.50
CA PHE A 183 7.74 9.14 -16.41
C PHE A 183 9.08 8.88 -15.72
N ILE A 184 9.11 8.06 -14.67
CA ILE A 184 10.34 7.72 -13.95
C ILE A 184 11.25 6.87 -14.83
N ALA A 185 10.70 5.87 -15.54
CA ALA A 185 11.48 5.04 -16.45
C ALA A 185 12.02 5.80 -17.68
N ALA A 186 11.33 6.85 -18.10
CA ALA A 186 11.76 7.72 -19.21
C ALA A 186 12.77 8.80 -18.77
N ALA A 187 12.88 9.09 -17.49
CA ALA A 187 13.84 10.06 -16.98
C ALA A 187 15.27 9.51 -17.16
N PRO A 188 16.20 10.29 -17.78
CA PRO A 188 17.57 9.84 -17.91
C PRO A 188 18.16 9.58 -16.50
N THR A 189 18.63 8.37 -16.28
CA THR A 189 19.33 8.00 -15.04
C THR A 189 20.50 8.98 -14.87
N ALA A 190 20.48 9.83 -13.85
CA ALA A 190 21.60 10.71 -13.56
C ALA A 190 22.85 9.83 -13.42
N PRO A 191 23.97 10.12 -14.15
CA PRO A 191 25.18 9.34 -14.03
C PRO A 191 25.63 9.42 -12.57
N GLY A 192 25.79 8.25 -11.94
CA GLY A 192 26.18 8.12 -10.55
C GLY A 192 27.38 9.01 -10.26
N GLU A 193 27.34 9.69 -9.12
CA GLU A 193 28.45 10.47 -8.58
C GLU A 193 29.72 9.64 -8.65
N ALA A 194 30.65 10.10 -9.47
CA ALA A 194 31.98 9.53 -9.60
C ALA A 194 32.60 9.44 -8.19
N LYS A 195 32.95 8.23 -7.79
CA LYS A 195 33.75 8.00 -6.60
C LYS A 195 34.90 9.00 -6.60
N HIS A 196 34.94 9.85 -5.61
CA HIS A 196 36.06 10.75 -5.33
C HIS A 196 37.26 9.87 -4.97
N ASP A 197 38.06 9.62 -5.97
CA ASP A 197 39.36 8.95 -5.82
C ASP A 197 40.31 9.96 -5.17
N SER A 198 40.39 9.91 -3.85
CA SER A 198 41.33 10.68 -3.06
C SER A 198 42.70 10.00 -3.11
N THR A 199 43.39 10.17 -4.24
CA THR A 199 44.80 9.89 -4.34
C THR A 199 45.57 11.12 -3.81
N THR A 200 45.97 11.06 -2.56
CA THR A 200 46.95 11.99 -1.97
C THR A 200 48.32 11.61 -2.48
N PRO A 201 49.09 12.47 -3.12
CA PRO A 201 50.53 12.24 -3.33
C PRO A 201 51.27 12.70 -2.09
N GLU A 202 52.01 11.76 -1.48
CA GLU A 202 53.10 12.08 -0.54
C GLU A 202 54.16 12.94 -1.20
N ARG A 203 54.50 14.01 -0.51
CA ARG A 203 55.88 14.58 -0.45
C ARG A 203 56.10 15.26 0.90
#